data_da1a90ee9015e2e2f6ced71e2f37a27f
#
_entry.id   da1a90ee9015e2e2f6ced71e2f37a27f
#
_cell.length_a   1.000
_cell.length_b   1.000
_cell.length_c   1.000
_cell.angle_alpha   90.00
_cell.angle_beta   90.00
_cell.angle_gamma   90.00
#
_symmetry.space_group_name_H-M   'P 1'
#
loop_
_entity.id
_entity.type
_entity.pdbx_description
1 polymer ?
#
loop_
_entity_poly.entity_id
_entity_poly.type
_entity_poly.pdbx_seq_one_letter_code
_entity_poly.pdbx_strand_id
1 'polypeptide(L)'
;MASREQQQEQARAERAGAQSTEDGAARRRQRFLRLVAVAVAAAVAVVIAILVSSGSSSTKHAAPVTSPSQVNPTATAVDQLLAGIPQAANSLGNPSAPVTVTEYADLQCPVCADFAKDSESQLISSDVRSGRVRLVFRSLETATQSQQVFTNQQVAALAAGQQQRAWQFIELFYAEQGTEGSGYVNESYVDGLARQVPGLDYNAWLGARNGSAPSAQVQTDAATAQAQGYHSTPTIVIQGPKGTVKPIVGVPGYGALSTAIRSVA
;
A
#
# COMPACT_ATOMS: atom_id res chain seq x y z
N MET A 1 1.27 30.63 -58.32
CA MET A 1 0.52 29.40 -58.01
C MET A 1 1.44 28.22 -58.31
N ALA A 2 1.88 27.46 -57.28
CA ALA A 2 2.67 26.25 -57.49
C ALA A 2 1.83 25.21 -58.24
N SER A 3 2.43 24.51 -59.24
CA SER A 3 1.70 23.51 -60.02
C SER A 3 1.33 22.30 -59.16
N ARG A 4 0.26 21.62 -59.51
CA ARG A 4 -0.19 20.40 -58.80
C ARG A 4 0.91 19.34 -58.65
N GLU A 5 1.82 19.27 -59.60
CA GLU A 5 3.00 18.39 -59.57
C GLU A 5 3.99 18.78 -58.48
N GLN A 6 4.29 20.05 -58.28
CA GLN A 6 5.16 20.52 -57.20
C GLN A 6 4.59 20.23 -55.79
N GLN A 7 3.28 20.34 -55.63
CA GLN A 7 2.62 19.99 -54.37
C GLN A 7 2.64 18.47 -54.10
N GLN A 8 2.52 17.63 -55.13
CA GLN A 8 2.65 16.19 -55.01
C GLN A 8 4.06 15.73 -54.70
N GLU A 9 5.06 16.38 -55.28
CA GLU A 9 6.46 16.09 -55.02
C GLU A 9 6.87 16.45 -53.57
N GLN A 10 6.43 17.60 -53.08
CA GLN A 10 6.63 18.02 -51.70
C GLN A 10 5.97 17.06 -50.71
N ALA A 11 4.72 16.65 -50.95
CA ALA A 11 4.02 15.67 -50.09
C ALA A 11 4.67 14.29 -50.11
N ARG A 12 5.30 13.87 -51.21
CA ARG A 12 6.07 12.60 -51.25
C ARG A 12 7.39 12.73 -50.49
N ALA A 13 8.08 13.84 -50.57
CA ALA A 13 9.31 14.08 -49.83
C ALA A 13 9.08 14.13 -48.31
N GLU A 14 8.02 14.79 -47.88
CA GLU A 14 7.62 14.82 -46.44
C GLU A 14 7.27 13.43 -45.89
N ARG A 15 6.52 12.61 -46.65
CA ARG A 15 6.20 11.23 -46.24
C ARG A 15 7.44 10.33 -46.18
N ALA A 16 8.37 10.47 -47.13
CA ALA A 16 9.63 9.71 -47.12
C ALA A 16 10.53 10.11 -45.94
N GLY A 17 10.55 11.40 -45.57
CA GLY A 17 11.26 11.91 -44.40
C GLY A 17 10.66 11.36 -43.06
N ALA A 18 9.35 11.35 -42.95
CA ALA A 18 8.66 10.83 -41.76
C ALA A 18 8.92 9.33 -41.58
N GLN A 19 8.83 8.53 -42.64
CA GLN A 19 9.10 7.09 -42.58
C GLN A 19 10.55 6.75 -42.18
N SER A 20 11.53 7.53 -42.67
CA SER A 20 12.94 7.29 -42.31
C SER A 20 13.25 7.59 -40.83
N THR A 21 12.54 8.52 -40.19
CA THR A 21 12.69 8.83 -38.75
C THR A 21 12.05 7.78 -37.87
N GLU A 22 10.91 7.23 -38.27
CA GLU A 22 10.23 6.14 -37.53
C GLU A 22 11.04 4.83 -37.59
N ASP A 23 11.59 4.48 -38.76
CA ASP A 23 12.44 3.29 -38.92
C ASP A 23 13.74 3.39 -38.09
N GLY A 24 14.30 4.58 -37.99
CA GLY A 24 15.49 4.86 -37.17
C GLY A 24 15.23 4.66 -35.67
N ALA A 25 14.08 5.15 -35.18
CA ALA A 25 13.67 5.00 -33.79
C ALA A 25 13.34 3.53 -33.43
N ALA A 26 12.66 2.81 -34.33
CA ALA A 26 12.35 1.40 -34.17
C ALA A 26 13.61 0.53 -34.08
N ARG A 27 14.61 0.76 -34.93
CA ARG A 27 15.89 0.04 -34.91
C ARG A 27 16.70 0.33 -33.65
N ARG A 28 16.71 1.56 -33.14
CA ARG A 28 17.35 1.92 -31.85
C ARG A 28 16.68 1.21 -30.68
N ARG A 29 15.35 1.19 -30.62
CA ARG A 29 14.58 0.49 -29.59
C ARG A 29 14.84 -1.03 -29.62
N GLN A 30 14.90 -1.63 -30.81
CA GLN A 30 15.20 -3.05 -30.95
C GLN A 30 16.63 -3.42 -30.51
N ARG A 31 17.63 -2.54 -30.82
CA ARG A 31 19.01 -2.74 -30.33
C ARG A 31 19.08 -2.63 -28.80
N PHE A 32 18.40 -1.65 -28.23
CA PHE A 32 18.34 -1.47 -26.76
C PHE A 32 17.70 -2.68 -26.09
N LEU A 33 16.56 -3.18 -26.58
CA LEU A 33 15.90 -4.37 -26.03
C LEU A 33 16.79 -5.64 -26.15
N ARG A 34 17.56 -5.79 -27.21
CA ARG A 34 18.51 -6.92 -27.34
C ARG A 34 19.65 -6.81 -26.34
N LEU A 35 20.17 -5.62 -26.09
CA LEU A 35 21.23 -5.42 -25.08
C LEU A 35 20.74 -5.70 -23.67
N VAL A 36 19.52 -5.26 -23.35
CA VAL A 36 18.88 -5.58 -22.05
C VAL A 36 18.65 -7.08 -21.91
N ALA A 37 18.16 -7.77 -22.94
CA ALA A 37 17.96 -9.22 -22.91
C ALA A 37 19.26 -10.00 -22.67
N VAL A 38 20.38 -9.57 -23.31
CA VAL A 38 21.70 -10.18 -23.10
C VAL A 38 22.22 -9.92 -21.68
N ALA A 39 22.01 -8.73 -21.13
CA ALA A 39 22.41 -8.40 -19.76
C ALA A 39 21.63 -9.22 -18.71
N VAL A 40 20.33 -9.41 -18.94
CA VAL A 40 19.49 -10.26 -18.06
C VAL A 40 19.92 -11.73 -18.15
N ALA A 41 20.20 -12.25 -19.35
CA ALA A 41 20.67 -13.63 -19.53
C ALA A 41 22.03 -13.85 -18.84
N ALA A 42 22.95 -12.90 -18.90
CA ALA A 42 24.23 -12.97 -18.21
C ALA A 42 24.06 -12.95 -16.67
N ALA A 43 23.17 -12.11 -16.14
CA ALA A 43 22.86 -12.08 -14.71
C ALA A 43 22.24 -13.40 -14.21
N VAL A 44 21.33 -13.99 -14.98
CA VAL A 44 20.74 -15.31 -14.65
C VAL A 44 21.79 -16.41 -14.67
N ALA A 45 22.72 -16.40 -15.63
CA ALA A 45 23.81 -17.39 -15.70
C ALA A 45 24.75 -17.31 -14.49
N VAL A 46 25.04 -16.08 -13.99
CA VAL A 46 25.86 -15.88 -12.77
C VAL A 46 25.14 -16.41 -11.54
N VAL A 47 23.83 -16.19 -11.42
CA VAL A 47 23.04 -16.70 -10.29
C VAL A 47 22.98 -18.22 -10.30
N ILE A 48 22.83 -18.85 -11.47
CA ILE A 48 22.84 -20.32 -11.60
C ILE A 48 24.22 -20.89 -11.25
N ALA A 49 25.31 -20.23 -11.66
CA ALA A 49 26.68 -20.66 -11.32
C ALA A 49 26.96 -20.62 -9.82
N ILE A 50 26.43 -19.62 -9.10
CA ILE A 50 26.55 -19.52 -7.65
C ILE A 50 25.74 -20.62 -6.96
N LEU A 51 24.55 -20.96 -7.45
CA LEU A 51 23.71 -22.02 -6.88
C LEU A 51 24.28 -23.43 -7.12
N VAL A 52 24.96 -23.67 -8.24
CA VAL A 52 25.59 -24.98 -8.55
C VAL A 52 26.90 -25.18 -7.80
N SER A 53 27.63 -24.12 -7.45
CA SER A 53 28.88 -24.21 -6.67
C SER A 53 28.68 -24.55 -5.18
N SER A 54 27.43 -24.51 -4.67
CA SER A 54 27.11 -24.74 -3.25
C SER A 54 26.63 -26.16 -2.93
N GLY A 55 26.69 -27.06 -3.86
CA GLY A 55 26.16 -28.42 -3.71
C GLY A 55 27.22 -29.50 -3.70
N SER A 56 27.86 -29.77 -2.58
CA SER A 56 28.35 -31.12 -2.18
C SER A 56 28.96 -31.08 -0.76
N SER A 57 28.24 -31.57 0.23
CA SER A 57 28.80 -32.24 1.40
C SER A 57 27.72 -32.97 2.22
N SER A 58 27.75 -34.28 2.12
CA SER A 58 27.46 -35.30 3.16
C SER A 58 26.47 -35.08 4.28
N THR A 59 25.43 -35.89 4.24
CA THR A 59 24.53 -36.32 5.32
C THR A 59 25.18 -36.53 6.69
N LYS A 60 24.78 -35.73 7.67
CA LYS A 60 24.67 -36.17 9.08
C LYS A 60 23.33 -35.68 9.60
N HIS A 61 22.54 -36.62 10.15
CA HIS A 61 21.31 -36.32 10.88
C HIS A 61 21.62 -35.33 12.00
N ALA A 62 21.18 -34.10 11.85
CA ALA A 62 21.14 -33.12 12.93
C ALA A 62 19.66 -32.82 13.21
N ALA A 63 19.31 -32.76 14.49
CA ALA A 63 18.01 -32.39 15.01
C ALA A 63 17.47 -31.11 14.35
N PRO A 64 16.13 -30.85 14.34
CA PRO A 64 15.57 -29.66 13.72
C PRO A 64 16.10 -28.42 14.42
N VAL A 65 17.10 -27.79 13.83
CA VAL A 65 17.46 -26.42 14.15
C VAL A 65 16.33 -25.53 13.64
N THR A 66 15.52 -25.03 14.55
CA THR A 66 14.66 -23.87 14.31
C THR A 66 15.55 -22.77 13.76
N SER A 67 15.48 -22.55 12.45
CA SER A 67 16.10 -21.37 11.84
C SER A 67 15.56 -20.14 12.57
N PRO A 68 16.40 -19.17 12.97
CA PRO A 68 15.90 -17.91 13.49
C PRO A 68 14.99 -17.33 12.41
N SER A 69 13.73 -17.05 12.75
CA SER A 69 12.80 -16.34 11.87
C SER A 69 13.51 -15.11 11.36
N GLN A 70 13.75 -15.02 10.06
CA GLN A 70 14.32 -13.82 9.48
C GLN A 70 13.35 -12.68 9.79
N VAL A 71 13.77 -11.74 10.61
CA VAL A 71 12.98 -10.57 10.99
C VAL A 71 12.70 -9.80 9.70
N ASN A 72 11.44 -9.63 9.35
CA ASN A 72 11.05 -8.84 8.19
C ASN A 72 11.46 -7.38 8.42
N PRO A 73 12.38 -6.81 7.58
CA PRO A 73 12.85 -5.44 7.78
C PRO A 73 11.72 -4.41 7.60
N THR A 74 10.73 -4.69 6.75
CA THR A 74 9.54 -3.84 6.55
C THR A 74 8.69 -3.81 7.81
N ALA A 75 8.40 -4.98 8.40
CA ALA A 75 7.65 -5.06 9.66
C ALA A 75 8.39 -4.35 10.81
N THR A 76 9.72 -4.44 10.84
CA THR A 76 10.55 -3.70 11.81
C THR A 76 10.45 -2.19 11.62
N ALA A 77 10.51 -1.70 10.39
CA ALA A 77 10.38 -0.27 10.08
C ALA A 77 9.01 0.27 10.46
N VAL A 78 7.94 -0.48 10.15
CA VAL A 78 6.57 -0.15 10.56
C VAL A 78 6.45 -0.08 12.08
N ASP A 79 6.98 -1.07 12.80
CA ASP A 79 6.93 -1.06 14.26
C ASP A 79 7.71 0.12 14.86
N GLN A 80 8.83 0.50 14.28
CA GLN A 80 9.58 1.70 14.67
C GLN A 80 8.81 3.00 14.40
N LEU A 81 8.12 3.11 13.26
CA LEU A 81 7.26 4.26 12.95
C LEU A 81 6.15 4.43 14.00
N LEU A 82 5.61 3.33 14.51
CA LEU A 82 4.46 3.33 15.43
C LEU A 82 4.86 3.22 16.92
N ALA A 83 6.15 3.00 17.21
CA ALA A 83 6.65 2.78 18.55
C ALA A 83 6.27 3.90 19.52
N GLY A 84 5.70 3.52 20.67
CA GLY A 84 5.31 4.45 21.74
C GLY A 84 4.03 5.27 21.46
N ILE A 85 3.39 5.09 20.30
CA ILE A 85 2.10 5.75 20.00
C ILE A 85 0.96 4.84 20.51
N PRO A 86 0.05 5.33 21.35
CA PRO A 86 -1.09 4.55 21.83
C PRO A 86 -2.00 4.10 20.67
N GLN A 87 -2.52 2.88 20.77
CA GLN A 87 -3.52 2.36 19.84
C GLN A 87 -4.73 1.83 20.59
N ALA A 88 -5.91 1.97 20.01
CA ALA A 88 -7.15 1.39 20.52
C ALA A 88 -8.06 1.02 19.33
N ALA A 89 -8.36 -0.28 19.19
CA ALA A 89 -9.10 -0.82 18.06
C ALA A 89 -8.48 -0.35 16.71
N ASN A 90 -9.18 0.47 15.94
CA ASN A 90 -8.74 1.03 14.66
C ASN A 90 -8.19 2.46 14.76
N SER A 91 -7.86 2.94 15.96
CA SER A 91 -7.31 4.29 16.16
C SER A 91 -5.86 4.29 16.63
N LEU A 92 -5.11 5.30 16.21
CA LEU A 92 -3.72 5.57 16.54
C LEU A 92 -3.59 6.97 17.13
N GLY A 93 -2.88 7.10 18.23
CA GLY A 93 -2.62 8.37 18.90
C GLY A 93 -3.38 8.55 20.21
N ASN A 94 -3.20 9.72 20.81
CA ASN A 94 -3.84 10.05 22.08
C ASN A 94 -5.37 10.08 21.93
N PRO A 95 -6.15 9.31 22.72
CA PRO A 95 -7.61 9.34 22.66
C PRO A 95 -8.20 10.74 22.97
N SER A 96 -7.46 11.59 23.70
CA SER A 96 -7.84 12.96 24.03
C SER A 96 -7.27 14.01 23.07
N ALA A 97 -6.71 13.59 21.92
CA ALA A 97 -6.20 14.53 20.91
C ALA A 97 -7.32 15.47 20.43
N PRO A 98 -7.06 16.79 20.31
CA PRO A 98 -8.09 17.76 19.93
C PRO A 98 -8.62 17.56 18.50
N VAL A 99 -7.81 16.97 17.60
CA VAL A 99 -8.20 16.75 16.21
C VAL A 99 -8.25 15.26 15.92
N THR A 100 -9.32 14.82 15.26
CA THR A 100 -9.44 13.48 14.71
C THR A 100 -9.30 13.56 13.18
N VAL A 101 -8.38 12.78 12.64
CA VAL A 101 -8.26 12.52 11.21
C VAL A 101 -8.79 11.11 10.96
N THR A 102 -9.84 10.97 10.15
CA THR A 102 -10.42 9.69 9.78
C THR A 102 -10.10 9.42 8.31
N GLU A 103 -9.45 8.31 8.05
CA GLU A 103 -9.19 7.79 6.72
C GLU A 103 -10.20 6.68 6.39
N TYR A 104 -10.96 6.86 5.31
CA TYR A 104 -11.75 5.79 4.69
C TYR A 104 -10.93 5.18 3.57
N ALA A 105 -10.62 3.88 3.69
CA ALA A 105 -9.64 3.24 2.82
C ALA A 105 -9.97 1.77 2.49
N ASP A 106 -9.42 1.34 1.35
CA ASP A 106 -9.35 -0.05 0.91
C ASP A 106 -7.89 -0.50 0.95
N LEU A 107 -7.60 -1.62 1.63
CA LEU A 107 -6.23 -2.11 1.77
C LEU A 107 -5.57 -2.52 0.44
N GLN A 108 -6.36 -2.79 -0.62
CA GLN A 108 -5.82 -3.04 -1.96
C GLN A 108 -5.73 -1.79 -2.84
N CYS A 109 -6.20 -0.63 -2.37
CA CYS A 109 -6.13 0.61 -3.14
C CYS A 109 -4.68 1.12 -3.24
N PRO A 110 -4.09 1.21 -4.45
CA PRO A 110 -2.72 1.70 -4.59
C PRO A 110 -2.58 3.16 -4.18
N VAL A 111 -3.62 3.98 -4.38
CA VAL A 111 -3.63 5.39 -3.96
C VAL A 111 -3.63 5.53 -2.42
N CYS A 112 -4.25 4.57 -1.70
CA CYS A 112 -4.15 4.50 -0.22
C CYS A 112 -2.73 4.13 0.21
N ALA A 113 -2.08 3.17 -0.47
CA ALA A 113 -0.68 2.84 -0.19
C ALA A 113 0.28 4.01 -0.46
N ASP A 114 0.02 4.81 -1.50
CA ASP A 114 0.79 6.02 -1.76
C ASP A 114 0.59 7.05 -0.64
N PHE A 115 -0.64 7.23 -0.16
CA PHE A 115 -0.93 8.10 0.99
C PHE A 115 -0.21 7.64 2.25
N ALA A 116 -0.28 6.34 2.60
CA ALA A 116 0.38 5.74 3.75
C ALA A 116 1.91 5.98 3.72
N LYS A 117 2.56 5.72 2.57
CA LYS A 117 4.01 5.85 2.42
C LYS A 117 4.51 7.29 2.44
N ASP A 118 3.71 8.25 2.02
CA ASP A 118 4.09 9.65 1.86
C ASP A 118 3.56 10.53 3.01
N SER A 119 2.34 11.00 2.89
CA SER A 119 1.80 12.04 3.77
C SER A 119 1.35 11.52 5.13
N GLU A 120 0.84 10.29 5.21
CA GLU A 120 0.39 9.70 6.46
C GLU A 120 1.57 9.36 7.38
N SER A 121 2.67 8.84 6.84
CA SER A 121 3.89 8.60 7.63
C SER A 121 4.41 9.89 8.28
N GLN A 122 4.32 11.04 7.59
CA GLN A 122 4.66 12.35 8.14
C GLN A 122 3.63 12.83 9.18
N LEU A 123 2.33 12.58 8.94
CA LEU A 123 1.26 12.86 9.89
C LEU A 123 1.46 12.06 11.19
N ILE A 124 1.79 10.77 11.08
CA ILE A 124 2.06 9.90 12.23
C ILE A 124 3.26 10.40 13.01
N SER A 125 4.39 10.63 12.35
CA SER A 125 5.65 11.01 13.01
C SER A 125 5.59 12.41 13.65
N SER A 126 4.75 13.31 13.16
CA SER A 126 4.67 14.70 13.61
C SER A 126 3.44 14.97 14.49
N ASP A 127 2.23 14.80 13.96
CA ASP A 127 1.01 15.25 14.61
C ASP A 127 0.39 14.21 15.55
N VAL A 128 0.42 12.93 15.13
CA VAL A 128 -0.10 11.83 15.98
C VAL A 128 0.84 11.59 17.15
N ARG A 129 2.13 11.49 16.89
CA ARG A 129 3.15 11.30 17.95
C ARG A 129 3.19 12.41 18.97
N SER A 130 2.94 13.65 18.55
CA SER A 130 2.88 14.80 19.50
C SER A 130 1.56 14.90 20.26
N GLY A 131 0.59 14.01 19.99
CA GLY A 131 -0.71 14.02 20.65
C GLY A 131 -1.69 15.07 20.12
N ARG A 132 -1.37 15.78 19.04
CA ARG A 132 -2.27 16.76 18.40
C ARG A 132 -3.39 16.11 17.60
N VAL A 133 -3.12 14.94 17.04
CA VAL A 133 -4.03 14.21 16.16
C VAL A 133 -4.24 12.79 16.68
N ARG A 134 -5.49 12.34 16.64
CA ARG A 134 -5.85 10.92 16.65
C ARG A 134 -6.25 10.52 15.24
N LEU A 135 -5.57 9.51 14.70
CA LEU A 135 -5.84 8.93 13.39
C LEU A 135 -6.78 7.73 13.54
N VAL A 136 -7.78 7.61 12.67
CA VAL A 136 -8.79 6.54 12.71
C VAL A 136 -8.92 5.92 11.32
N PHE A 137 -8.73 4.61 11.22
CA PHE A 137 -8.95 3.86 9.99
C PHE A 137 -10.43 3.41 9.87
N ARG A 138 -11.01 3.55 8.68
CA ARG A 138 -12.36 3.09 8.33
C ARG A 138 -12.35 2.35 7.01
N SER A 139 -13.10 1.28 6.94
CA SER A 139 -13.19 0.43 5.75
C SER A 139 -14.11 1.03 4.71
N LEU A 140 -13.62 1.16 3.46
CA LEU A 140 -14.42 1.57 2.30
C LEU A 140 -13.98 0.79 1.06
N GLU A 141 -14.88 -0.04 0.51
CA GLU A 141 -14.61 -0.87 -0.67
C GLU A 141 -14.61 -0.03 -1.95
N THR A 142 -13.49 -0.02 -2.68
CA THR A 142 -13.35 0.70 -3.95
C THR A 142 -12.44 -0.03 -4.95
N ALA A 143 -11.30 -0.51 -4.53
CA ALA A 143 -10.27 -1.14 -5.37
C ALA A 143 -10.38 -2.66 -5.36
N THR A 144 -10.84 -3.25 -4.27
CA THR A 144 -10.99 -4.69 -4.15
C THR A 144 -12.21 -5.16 -4.95
N GLN A 145 -11.99 -6.03 -5.95
CA GLN A 145 -13.05 -6.49 -6.86
C GLN A 145 -14.02 -7.51 -6.25
N SER A 146 -13.65 -8.14 -5.12
CA SER A 146 -14.45 -9.16 -4.44
C SER A 146 -14.81 -8.70 -3.04
N GLN A 147 -16.09 -8.54 -2.76
CA GLN A 147 -16.60 -8.18 -1.43
C GLN A 147 -16.12 -9.15 -0.35
N GLN A 148 -15.99 -10.45 -0.66
CA GLN A 148 -15.47 -11.43 0.28
C GLN A 148 -14.00 -11.17 0.61
N VAL A 149 -13.17 -10.88 -0.39
CA VAL A 149 -11.74 -10.56 -0.21
C VAL A 149 -11.61 -9.24 0.55
N PHE A 150 -12.39 -8.22 0.16
CA PHE A 150 -12.44 -6.95 0.88
C PHE A 150 -12.77 -7.17 2.37
N THR A 151 -13.87 -7.85 2.67
CA THR A 151 -14.28 -8.11 4.04
C THR A 151 -13.18 -8.84 4.82
N ASN A 152 -12.59 -9.89 4.24
CA ASN A 152 -11.57 -10.70 4.91
C ASN A 152 -10.32 -9.90 5.27
N GLN A 153 -9.81 -9.06 4.38
CA GLN A 153 -8.62 -8.25 4.64
C GLN A 153 -8.87 -7.15 5.68
N GLN A 154 -10.05 -6.49 5.61
CA GLN A 154 -10.41 -5.45 6.59
C GLN A 154 -10.64 -6.04 7.98
N VAL A 155 -11.34 -7.18 8.05
CA VAL A 155 -11.55 -7.95 9.30
C VAL A 155 -10.20 -8.36 9.91
N ALA A 156 -9.23 -8.77 9.10
CA ALA A 156 -7.90 -9.14 9.57
C ALA A 156 -7.16 -7.96 10.25
N ALA A 157 -7.21 -6.78 9.64
CA ALA A 157 -6.63 -5.57 10.20
C ALA A 157 -7.32 -5.17 11.52
N LEU A 158 -8.67 -5.17 11.53
CA LEU A 158 -9.45 -4.83 12.72
C LEU A 158 -9.31 -5.86 13.86
N ALA A 159 -9.11 -7.14 13.53
CA ALA A 159 -8.81 -8.19 14.50
C ALA A 159 -7.47 -7.94 15.21
N ALA A 160 -6.46 -7.47 14.50
CA ALA A 160 -5.19 -7.07 15.09
C ALA A 160 -5.37 -5.89 16.09
N GLY A 161 -6.39 -5.07 15.87
CA GLY A 161 -6.75 -3.97 16.76
C GLY A 161 -7.17 -4.39 18.16
N GLN A 162 -7.66 -5.61 18.35
CA GLN A 162 -7.97 -6.16 19.69
C GLN A 162 -6.71 -6.35 20.54
N GLN A 163 -5.54 -6.41 19.88
CA GLN A 163 -4.23 -6.47 20.53
C GLN A 163 -3.43 -5.16 20.37
N GLN A 164 -4.09 -4.07 19.98
CA GLN A 164 -3.44 -2.77 19.73
C GLN A 164 -2.36 -2.86 18.63
N ARG A 165 -2.63 -3.64 17.57
CA ARG A 165 -1.75 -3.89 16.43
C ARG A 165 -2.42 -3.64 15.08
N ALA A 166 -3.59 -2.96 15.07
CA ALA A 166 -4.27 -2.66 13.80
C ALA A 166 -3.36 -1.86 12.85
N TRP A 167 -2.69 -0.85 13.37
CA TRP A 167 -1.86 0.04 12.55
C TRP A 167 -0.58 -0.63 12.07
N GLN A 168 0.02 -1.54 12.86
CA GLN A 168 1.11 -2.37 12.34
C GLN A 168 0.66 -3.26 11.19
N PHE A 169 -0.55 -3.83 11.28
CA PHE A 169 -1.09 -4.66 10.21
C PHE A 169 -1.42 -3.84 8.96
N ILE A 170 -2.08 -2.69 9.10
CA ILE A 170 -2.46 -1.78 8.00
C ILE A 170 -1.23 -1.27 7.27
N GLU A 171 -0.26 -0.69 7.99
CA GLU A 171 0.96 -0.15 7.42
C GLU A 171 1.81 -1.24 6.73
N LEU A 172 1.90 -2.43 7.35
CA LEU A 172 2.60 -3.56 6.75
C LEU A 172 1.89 -4.03 5.47
N PHE A 173 0.56 -4.06 5.46
CA PHE A 173 -0.22 -4.41 4.28
C PHE A 173 0.08 -3.44 3.12
N TYR A 174 0.05 -2.13 3.37
CA TYR A 174 0.38 -1.11 2.37
C TYR A 174 1.84 -1.16 1.91
N ALA A 175 2.76 -1.44 2.82
CA ALA A 175 4.18 -1.56 2.47
C ALA A 175 4.48 -2.78 1.59
N GLU A 176 3.75 -3.88 1.77
CA GLU A 176 3.88 -5.13 1.02
C GLU A 176 2.76 -5.35 -0.01
N GLN A 177 2.02 -4.30 -0.35
CA GLN A 177 0.92 -4.38 -1.30
C GLN A 177 1.38 -4.89 -2.66
N GLY A 178 0.68 -5.92 -3.16
CA GLY A 178 0.88 -6.44 -4.52
C GLY A 178 0.15 -5.63 -5.58
N THR A 179 0.20 -6.10 -6.82
CA THR A 179 -0.51 -5.45 -7.94
C THR A 179 -2.03 -5.59 -7.78
N GLU A 180 -2.73 -4.46 -7.84
CA GLU A 180 -4.20 -4.43 -7.84
C GLU A 180 -4.79 -5.37 -8.89
N GLY A 181 -5.84 -6.10 -8.53
CA GLY A 181 -6.54 -7.02 -9.43
C GLY A 181 -5.79 -8.32 -9.76
N SER A 182 -4.58 -8.55 -9.24
CA SER A 182 -3.81 -9.78 -9.49
C SER A 182 -4.28 -10.99 -8.68
N GLY A 183 -5.18 -10.80 -7.71
CA GLY A 183 -5.64 -11.87 -6.83
C GLY A 183 -4.62 -12.29 -5.77
N TYR A 184 -3.62 -11.47 -5.47
CA TYR A 184 -2.57 -11.78 -4.49
C TYR A 184 -3.10 -11.90 -3.06
N VAL A 185 -4.19 -11.18 -2.73
CA VAL A 185 -4.79 -11.24 -1.40
C VAL A 185 -5.62 -12.51 -1.26
N ASN A 186 -5.08 -13.46 -0.53
CA ASN A 186 -5.70 -14.73 -0.17
C ASN A 186 -5.42 -15.04 1.31
N GLU A 187 -5.95 -16.12 1.84
CA GLU A 187 -5.76 -16.50 3.25
C GLU A 187 -4.27 -16.62 3.63
N SER A 188 -3.45 -17.23 2.78
CA SER A 188 -2.01 -17.38 3.05
C SER A 188 -1.29 -16.04 3.13
N TYR A 189 -1.68 -15.06 2.29
CA TYR A 189 -1.12 -13.71 2.32
C TYR A 189 -1.50 -13.00 3.64
N VAL A 190 -2.77 -13.02 4.00
CA VAL A 190 -3.29 -12.37 5.21
C VAL A 190 -2.70 -12.99 6.49
N ASP A 191 -2.63 -14.32 6.54
CA ASP A 191 -1.99 -15.05 7.63
C ASP A 191 -0.49 -14.78 7.71
N GLY A 192 0.17 -14.68 6.55
CA GLY A 192 1.58 -14.35 6.44
C GLY A 192 1.88 -12.97 7.01
N LEU A 193 1.06 -11.96 6.72
CA LEU A 193 1.17 -10.62 7.31
C LEU A 193 0.98 -10.66 8.82
N ALA A 194 -0.08 -11.33 9.31
CA ALA A 194 -0.36 -11.40 10.75
C ALA A 194 0.82 -12.01 11.54
N ARG A 195 1.48 -13.03 10.99
CA ARG A 195 2.67 -13.64 11.61
C ARG A 195 3.90 -12.75 11.61
N GLN A 196 3.94 -11.74 10.77
CA GLN A 196 5.04 -10.78 10.64
C GLN A 196 4.83 -9.54 11.50
N VAL A 197 3.60 -9.27 11.97
CA VAL A 197 3.33 -8.11 12.85
C VAL A 197 4.01 -8.31 14.21
N PRO A 198 4.96 -7.45 14.60
CA PRO A 198 5.67 -7.60 15.86
C PRO A 198 4.72 -7.51 17.08
N GLY A 199 4.84 -8.46 17.97
CA GLY A 199 4.05 -8.51 19.22
C GLY A 199 2.58 -8.90 19.04
N LEU A 200 2.17 -9.37 17.87
CA LEU A 200 0.84 -9.95 17.66
C LEU A 200 0.84 -11.44 18.04
N ASP A 201 -0.05 -11.83 18.93
CA ASP A 201 -0.35 -13.24 19.17
C ASP A 201 -1.26 -13.73 18.03
N TYR A 202 -0.72 -14.61 17.19
CA TYR A 202 -1.42 -15.13 16.02
C TYR A 202 -2.69 -15.91 16.38
N ASN A 203 -2.67 -16.72 17.43
CA ASN A 203 -3.84 -17.53 17.82
C ASN A 203 -4.97 -16.66 18.38
N ALA A 204 -4.64 -15.67 19.20
CA ALA A 204 -5.59 -14.68 19.67
C ALA A 204 -6.15 -13.83 18.52
N TRP A 205 -5.30 -13.44 17.55
CA TRP A 205 -5.73 -12.74 16.35
C TRP A 205 -6.69 -13.58 15.48
N LEU A 206 -6.39 -14.87 15.30
CA LEU A 206 -7.26 -15.78 14.53
C LEU A 206 -8.63 -15.93 15.22
N GLY A 207 -8.64 -16.06 16.55
CA GLY A 207 -9.87 -16.07 17.34
C GLY A 207 -10.69 -14.78 17.18
N ALA A 208 -10.02 -13.62 17.25
CA ALA A 208 -10.64 -12.31 17.04
C ALA A 208 -11.18 -12.13 15.61
N ARG A 209 -10.44 -12.58 14.59
CA ARG A 209 -10.82 -12.54 13.19
C ARG A 209 -12.10 -13.35 12.91
N ASN A 210 -12.28 -14.48 13.58
CA ASN A 210 -13.47 -15.31 13.46
C ASN A 210 -14.66 -14.81 14.31
N GLY A 211 -14.44 -13.79 15.13
CA GLY A 211 -15.49 -13.15 15.93
C GLY A 211 -16.35 -12.18 15.09
N SER A 212 -17.50 -11.79 15.66
CA SER A 212 -18.44 -10.89 14.97
C SER A 212 -18.04 -9.40 15.01
N ALA A 213 -17.21 -8.99 15.95
CA ALA A 213 -16.92 -7.58 16.20
C ALA A 213 -16.19 -6.91 15.01
N PRO A 214 -15.11 -7.47 14.42
CA PRO A 214 -14.46 -6.88 13.26
C PRO A 214 -15.37 -6.78 12.04
N SER A 215 -16.15 -7.81 11.73
CA SER A 215 -17.07 -7.79 10.59
C SER A 215 -18.22 -6.80 10.77
N ALA A 216 -18.75 -6.66 12.00
CA ALA A 216 -19.75 -5.64 12.31
C ALA A 216 -19.16 -4.21 12.12
N GLN A 217 -17.89 -4.00 12.47
CA GLN A 217 -17.21 -2.71 12.23
C GLN A 217 -17.09 -2.41 10.74
N VAL A 218 -16.70 -3.37 9.91
CA VAL A 218 -16.64 -3.19 8.44
C VAL A 218 -18.00 -2.78 7.88
N GLN A 219 -19.08 -3.44 8.33
CA GLN A 219 -20.46 -3.08 7.91
C GLN A 219 -20.85 -1.67 8.36
N THR A 220 -20.50 -1.30 9.59
CA THR A 220 -20.77 0.05 10.14
C THR A 220 -20.01 1.11 9.35
N ASP A 221 -18.76 0.86 8.98
CA ASP A 221 -17.94 1.77 8.19
C ASP A 221 -18.54 1.97 6.80
N ALA A 222 -18.96 0.88 6.13
CA ALA A 222 -19.61 0.93 4.82
C ALA A 222 -20.91 1.74 4.86
N ALA A 223 -21.77 1.49 5.86
CA ALA A 223 -23.01 2.23 6.05
C ALA A 223 -22.76 3.72 6.31
N THR A 224 -21.74 4.05 7.12
CA THR A 224 -21.36 5.43 7.41
C THR A 224 -20.83 6.12 6.14
N ALA A 225 -19.95 5.48 5.39
CA ALA A 225 -19.41 6.02 4.14
C ALA A 225 -20.55 6.31 3.12
N GLN A 226 -21.48 5.36 2.97
CA GLN A 226 -22.64 5.52 2.11
C GLN A 226 -23.51 6.71 2.52
N ALA A 227 -23.82 6.83 3.82
CA ALA A 227 -24.63 7.93 4.34
C ALA A 227 -23.97 9.30 4.16
N GLN A 228 -22.64 9.35 4.14
CA GLN A 228 -21.84 10.56 3.92
C GLN A 228 -21.53 10.80 2.43
N GLY A 229 -21.90 9.91 1.53
CA GLY A 229 -21.62 10.01 0.10
C GLY A 229 -20.14 9.81 -0.27
N TYR A 230 -19.40 9.02 0.51
CA TYR A 230 -18.00 8.69 0.21
C TYR A 230 -17.96 7.49 -0.74
N HIS A 231 -17.32 7.68 -1.91
CA HIS A 231 -17.28 6.68 -2.98
C HIS A 231 -15.86 6.48 -3.55
N SER A 232 -14.84 7.06 -2.90
CA SER A 232 -13.45 6.99 -3.36
C SER A 232 -12.50 6.83 -2.19
N THR A 233 -11.38 6.14 -2.40
CA THR A 233 -10.34 5.95 -1.39
C THR A 233 -8.97 6.47 -1.86
N PRO A 234 -8.17 7.03 -0.96
CA PRO A 234 -8.56 7.40 0.39
C PRO A 234 -9.50 8.60 0.40
N THR A 235 -10.47 8.62 1.32
CA THR A 235 -11.23 9.82 1.69
C THR A 235 -10.87 10.19 3.12
N ILE A 236 -10.36 11.41 3.32
CA ILE A 236 -9.83 11.90 4.58
C ILE A 236 -10.75 12.94 5.16
N VAL A 237 -11.25 12.70 6.37
CA VAL A 237 -12.13 13.59 7.13
C VAL A 237 -11.36 14.13 8.33
N ILE A 238 -11.28 15.45 8.46
CA ILE A 238 -10.55 16.12 9.55
C ILE A 238 -11.56 16.90 10.39
N GLN A 239 -11.65 16.56 11.67
CA GLN A 239 -12.59 17.14 12.62
C GLN A 239 -11.87 17.61 13.88
N GLY A 240 -12.19 18.78 14.36
CA GLY A 240 -11.64 19.37 15.58
C GLY A 240 -12.64 20.29 16.29
N PRO A 241 -12.21 20.97 17.36
CA PRO A 241 -13.08 21.84 18.17
C PRO A 241 -13.73 22.96 17.37
N LYS A 242 -13.09 23.45 16.29
CA LYS A 242 -13.59 24.52 15.44
C LYS A 242 -14.44 24.06 14.26
N GLY A 243 -14.70 22.76 14.13
CA GLY A 243 -15.55 22.19 13.10
C GLY A 243 -14.91 21.06 12.30
N THR A 244 -15.42 20.83 11.09
CA THR A 244 -14.98 19.77 10.19
C THR A 244 -14.56 20.37 8.85
N VAL A 245 -13.42 19.94 8.33
CA VAL A 245 -12.97 20.31 6.98
C VAL A 245 -13.79 19.51 5.94
N LYS A 246 -14.04 20.12 4.77
CA LYS A 246 -14.61 19.37 3.63
C LYS A 246 -13.74 18.13 3.36
N PRO A 247 -14.34 16.94 3.19
CA PRO A 247 -13.58 15.72 2.95
C PRO A 247 -12.59 15.86 1.78
N ILE A 248 -11.37 15.39 1.99
CA ILE A 248 -10.28 15.42 1.01
C ILE A 248 -10.21 14.02 0.38
N VAL A 249 -10.27 13.95 -0.95
CA VAL A 249 -10.17 12.70 -1.70
C VAL A 249 -8.80 12.60 -2.37
N GLY A 250 -8.18 11.43 -2.32
CA GLY A 250 -6.85 11.16 -2.88
C GLY A 250 -5.71 11.45 -1.92
N VAL A 251 -4.51 11.70 -2.45
CA VAL A 251 -3.28 11.88 -1.68
C VAL A 251 -2.98 13.38 -1.50
N PRO A 252 -3.47 14.03 -0.43
CA PRO A 252 -3.04 15.38 -0.12
C PRO A 252 -1.60 15.36 0.38
N GLY A 253 -0.76 16.29 -0.05
CA GLY A 253 0.57 16.46 0.55
C GLY A 253 0.47 16.85 2.03
N TYR A 254 1.45 16.45 2.84
CA TYR A 254 1.46 16.70 4.30
C TYR A 254 1.25 18.19 4.65
N GLY A 255 1.79 19.13 3.88
CA GLY A 255 1.59 20.56 4.08
C GLY A 255 0.11 20.99 4.02
N ALA A 256 -0.67 20.39 3.12
CA ALA A 256 -2.11 20.62 3.00
C ALA A 256 -2.85 20.02 4.19
N LEU A 257 -2.52 18.77 4.59
CA LEU A 257 -3.07 18.12 5.79
C LEU A 257 -2.80 18.94 7.04
N SER A 258 -1.56 19.34 7.27
CA SER A 258 -1.15 20.14 8.42
C SER A 258 -1.89 21.49 8.49
N THR A 259 -2.13 22.10 7.32
CA THR A 259 -2.93 23.36 7.25
C THR A 259 -4.39 23.09 7.60
N ALA A 260 -4.99 22.03 7.08
CA ALA A 260 -6.36 21.64 7.38
C ALA A 260 -6.54 21.28 8.87
N ILE A 261 -5.61 20.54 9.46
CA ILE A 261 -5.59 20.20 10.90
C ILE A 261 -5.56 21.49 11.74
N ARG A 262 -4.66 22.43 11.44
CA ARG A 262 -4.58 23.71 12.17
C ARG A 262 -5.85 24.56 12.05
N SER A 263 -6.58 24.46 10.96
CA SER A 263 -7.81 25.25 10.76
C SER A 263 -8.94 24.84 11.71
N VAL A 264 -8.94 23.60 12.20
CA VAL A 264 -9.99 23.04 13.09
C VAL A 264 -9.52 22.80 14.53
N ALA A 265 -8.23 22.96 14.81
CA ALA A 265 -7.60 22.75 16.11
C ALA A 265 -7.96 23.85 17.15
#